data_5a433acfbfc56c81975607dbc856a181
#
_entry.id   5a433acfbfc56c81975607dbc856a181
#
_cell.length_a   1.000
_cell.length_b   1.000
_cell.length_c   1.000
_cell.angle_alpha   90.00
_cell.angle_beta   90.00
_cell.angle_gamma   90.00
#
_symmetry.space_group_name_H-M   'P 1'
#
loop_
_entity.id
_entity.type
_entity.pdbx_description
1 polymer ?
#
loop_
_entity_poly.entity_id
_entity_poly.type
_entity_poly.pdbx_seq_one_letter_code
_entity_poly.pdbx_strand_id
1 'polypeptide(L)'
;MFGKLDLHIARAGLSPVLVYTVRGPQGEPVRVLSSGGVFQSATYLGERRMEPVFEYYRAFGRVLDGIAAPAPRVLVVGGGGFAVPKLARASRPETTIDVVEIDPKVIDAARRWFYADEAASRVHCADGLDFVRGAALRGVEYDLIALDAFSGADPVASLAGPEAVDAYARLLAPGGAVAANVVTPGGDATFLRDFQDALEARFPRAELVCCPDDDWAADDNYLLIARA
;
A
#
# COMPACT_ATOMS: atom_id res chain seq x y z
N MET A 1 29.65 16.19 -3.07
CA MET A 1 29.00 17.26 -2.28
C MET A 1 27.78 16.60 -1.64
N PHE A 2 27.86 16.27 -0.36
CA PHE A 2 26.76 15.60 0.37
C PHE A 2 25.64 16.63 0.50
N GLY A 3 24.49 16.38 -0.15
CA GLY A 3 23.29 17.18 0.00
C GLY A 3 22.87 17.18 1.48
N LYS A 4 22.23 18.27 1.94
CA LYS A 4 21.64 18.36 3.27
C LYS A 4 20.80 17.11 3.52
N LEU A 5 21.19 16.30 4.48
CA LEU A 5 20.40 15.20 5.01
C LEU A 5 19.26 15.83 5.82
N ASP A 6 18.08 15.98 5.24
CA ASP A 6 16.88 16.30 6.01
C ASP A 6 16.43 15.00 6.72
N LEU A 7 17.07 14.73 7.85
CA LEU A 7 16.74 13.58 8.69
C LEU A 7 15.64 13.97 9.68
N HIS A 8 14.46 13.38 9.52
CA HIS A 8 13.37 13.51 10.48
C HIS A 8 13.15 12.15 11.14
N ILE A 9 13.16 12.14 12.47
CA ILE A 9 12.93 10.93 13.25
C ILE A 9 11.54 11.01 13.85
N ALA A 10 10.61 10.18 13.34
CA ALA A 10 9.36 9.89 14.04
C ALA A 10 9.55 8.57 14.80
N ARG A 11 9.19 8.53 16.09
CA ARG A 11 9.20 7.27 16.84
C ARG A 11 7.84 6.62 16.67
N ALA A 12 7.73 5.69 15.73
CA ALA A 12 6.61 4.77 15.63
C ALA A 12 6.66 3.73 16.77
N GLY A 13 5.51 3.13 17.11
CA GLY A 13 5.34 2.37 18.35
C GLY A 13 6.28 1.18 18.56
N LEU A 14 6.81 0.55 17.50
CA LEU A 14 7.65 -0.65 17.57
C LEU A 14 9.07 -0.44 17.01
N SER A 15 9.27 0.49 16.07
CA SER A 15 10.58 0.80 15.49
C SER A 15 10.66 2.27 15.11
N PRO A 16 11.85 2.91 15.19
CA PRO A 16 11.99 4.29 14.74
C PRO A 16 11.73 4.38 13.24
N VAL A 17 10.84 5.28 12.86
CA VAL A 17 10.61 5.67 11.47
C VAL A 17 11.50 6.83 11.13
N LEU A 18 12.29 6.70 10.08
CA LEU A 18 13.17 7.73 9.55
C LEU A 18 12.58 8.28 8.25
N VAL A 19 12.55 9.61 8.14
CA VAL A 19 12.21 10.30 6.89
C VAL A 19 13.44 11.09 6.45
N TYR A 20 13.91 10.84 5.24
CA TYR A 20 15.06 11.51 4.65
C TYR A 20 14.97 11.56 3.13
N THR A 21 15.84 12.32 2.49
CA THR A 21 15.87 12.46 1.04
C THR A 21 17.10 11.79 0.48
N VAL A 22 16.91 10.95 -0.52
CA VAL A 22 17.97 10.30 -1.30
C VAL A 22 17.98 10.82 -2.73
N ARG A 23 19.00 10.46 -3.51
CA ARG A 23 18.99 10.63 -4.95
C ARG A 23 18.40 9.39 -5.61
N GLY A 24 17.42 9.60 -6.46
CA GLY A 24 16.86 8.55 -7.30
C GLY A 24 17.82 8.14 -8.44
N PRO A 25 17.44 7.12 -9.21
CA PRO A 25 18.27 6.57 -10.29
C PRO A 25 18.70 7.59 -11.34
N GLN A 26 17.88 8.62 -11.58
CA GLN A 26 18.17 9.71 -12.54
C GLN A 26 18.76 10.96 -11.85
N GLY A 27 19.12 10.86 -10.57
CA GLY A 27 19.70 11.94 -9.77
C GLY A 27 18.69 12.91 -9.15
N GLU A 28 17.39 12.67 -9.34
CA GLU A 28 16.29 13.44 -8.77
C GLU A 28 16.17 13.23 -7.25
N PRO A 29 15.65 14.23 -6.52
CA PRO A 29 15.42 14.06 -5.07
C PRO A 29 14.18 13.20 -4.83
N VAL A 30 14.36 12.13 -4.05
CA VAL A 30 13.29 11.23 -3.60
C VAL A 30 13.27 11.19 -2.08
N ARG A 31 12.11 11.47 -1.50
CA ARG A 31 11.90 11.34 -0.06
C ARG A 31 11.48 9.93 0.26
N VAL A 32 12.14 9.33 1.24
CA VAL A 32 11.87 7.97 1.70
C VAL A 32 11.42 7.96 3.14
N LEU A 33 10.53 7.03 3.45
CA LEU A 33 10.16 6.61 4.79
C LEU A 33 10.79 5.24 5.01
N SER A 34 11.60 5.11 6.04
CA SER A 34 12.31 3.86 6.36
C SER A 34 12.03 3.45 7.80
N SER A 35 11.88 2.15 8.01
CA SER A 35 11.78 1.53 9.34
C SER A 35 12.63 0.27 9.36
N GLY A 36 13.43 0.08 10.42
CA GLY A 36 14.29 -1.08 10.53
C GLY A 36 15.37 -1.19 9.43
N GLY A 37 15.71 -0.08 8.75
CA GLY A 37 16.68 -0.08 7.64
C GLY A 37 16.09 -0.44 6.28
N VAL A 38 14.79 -0.74 6.21
CA VAL A 38 14.06 -1.06 4.97
C VAL A 38 13.23 0.15 4.52
N PHE A 39 13.17 0.39 3.22
CA PHE A 39 12.27 1.40 2.64
C PHE A 39 10.82 0.94 2.75
N GLN A 40 10.05 1.68 3.54
CA GLN A 40 8.60 1.43 3.69
C GLN A 40 7.79 2.20 2.65
N SER A 41 8.29 3.33 2.19
CA SER A 41 7.64 4.13 1.16
C SER A 41 8.57 5.18 0.59
N ALA A 42 8.26 5.64 -0.62
CA ALA A 42 8.98 6.72 -1.29
C ALA A 42 8.05 7.67 -2.04
N THR A 43 8.49 8.92 -2.21
CA THR A 43 7.80 9.93 -3.01
C THR A 43 8.77 10.85 -3.72
N TYR A 44 8.50 11.19 -4.96
CA TYR A 44 9.14 12.33 -5.61
C TYR A 44 8.73 13.63 -4.93
N LEU A 45 9.54 14.67 -5.08
CA LEU A 45 9.27 15.99 -4.55
C LEU A 45 8.75 16.94 -5.66
N GLY A 46 8.09 18.02 -5.23
CA GLY A 46 7.60 19.07 -6.14
C GLY A 46 6.48 18.59 -7.06
N GLU A 47 6.59 18.88 -8.35
CA GLU A 47 5.54 18.60 -9.33
C GLU A 47 5.28 17.10 -9.51
N ARG A 48 6.32 16.28 -9.38
CA ARG A 48 6.25 14.83 -9.52
C ARG A 48 5.71 14.10 -8.28
N ARG A 49 5.28 14.82 -7.23
CA ARG A 49 4.90 14.25 -5.92
C ARG A 49 3.79 13.20 -5.96
N MET A 50 2.96 13.23 -7.00
CA MET A 50 1.87 12.25 -7.19
C MET A 50 2.30 11.05 -8.04
N GLU A 51 3.49 11.09 -8.65
CA GLU A 51 3.99 9.98 -9.46
C GLU A 51 4.47 8.83 -8.58
N PRO A 52 4.24 7.57 -9.00
CA PRO A 52 4.74 6.40 -8.29
C PRO A 52 6.26 6.26 -8.43
N VAL A 53 6.96 6.01 -7.32
CA VAL A 53 8.40 5.74 -7.32
C VAL A 53 8.67 4.28 -7.67
N PHE A 54 8.05 3.36 -6.95
CA PHE A 54 8.28 1.91 -7.09
C PHE A 54 7.34 1.28 -8.12
N GLU A 55 7.78 0.17 -8.73
CA GLU A 55 7.01 -0.52 -9.76
C GLU A 55 5.73 -1.15 -9.20
N TYR A 56 5.74 -1.68 -7.99
CA TYR A 56 4.51 -2.25 -7.42
C TYR A 56 3.40 -1.20 -7.20
N TYR A 57 3.74 0.09 -7.00
CA TYR A 57 2.72 1.14 -6.99
C TYR A 57 2.05 1.26 -8.37
N ARG A 58 2.83 1.17 -9.46
CA ARG A 58 2.27 1.18 -10.83
C ARG A 58 1.40 -0.03 -11.08
N ALA A 59 1.76 -1.18 -10.47
CA ALA A 59 0.94 -2.38 -10.55
C ALA A 59 -0.44 -2.19 -9.89
N PHE A 60 -0.52 -1.55 -8.72
CA PHE A 60 -1.80 -1.14 -8.13
C PHE A 60 -2.60 -0.21 -9.07
N GLY A 61 -1.93 0.73 -9.73
CA GLY A 61 -2.55 1.61 -10.73
C GLY A 61 -3.20 0.82 -11.87
N ARG A 62 -2.49 -0.18 -12.42
CA ARG A 62 -3.04 -1.05 -13.48
C ARG A 62 -4.27 -1.83 -13.02
N VAL A 63 -4.31 -2.26 -11.75
CA VAL A 63 -5.51 -2.90 -11.19
C VAL A 63 -6.67 -1.89 -11.14
N LEU A 64 -6.42 -0.67 -10.66
CA LEU A 64 -7.42 0.40 -10.59
C LEU A 64 -7.94 0.79 -11.98
N ASP A 65 -7.07 0.85 -12.99
CA ASP A 65 -7.44 1.14 -14.37
C ASP A 65 -8.39 0.09 -14.95
N GLY A 66 -8.29 -1.16 -14.49
CA GLY A 66 -9.19 -2.25 -14.85
C GLY A 66 -10.55 -2.23 -14.13
N ILE A 67 -10.78 -1.35 -13.17
CA ILE A 67 -12.05 -1.20 -12.47
C ILE A 67 -13.03 -0.39 -13.33
N ALA A 68 -14.20 -0.97 -13.60
CA ALA A 68 -15.20 -0.39 -14.49
C ALA A 68 -15.95 0.81 -13.88
N ALA A 69 -16.04 0.91 -12.56
CA ALA A 69 -16.75 1.99 -11.88
C ALA A 69 -16.18 3.37 -12.27
N PRO A 70 -16.98 4.35 -12.70
CA PRO A 70 -16.48 5.66 -13.13
C PRO A 70 -15.90 6.49 -11.97
N ALA A 71 -16.42 6.32 -10.76
CA ALA A 71 -15.96 6.96 -9.54
C ALA A 71 -15.69 5.88 -8.46
N PRO A 72 -14.61 5.11 -8.58
CA PRO A 72 -14.39 3.94 -7.74
C PRO A 72 -14.17 4.33 -6.26
N ARG A 73 -14.56 3.41 -5.38
CA ARG A 73 -14.22 3.48 -3.96
C ARG A 73 -13.04 2.56 -3.70
N VAL A 74 -11.97 3.12 -3.19
CA VAL A 74 -10.72 2.42 -2.89
C VAL A 74 -10.48 2.40 -1.39
N LEU A 75 -10.23 1.23 -0.85
CA LEU A 75 -9.69 1.04 0.50
C LEU A 75 -8.21 0.73 0.38
N VAL A 76 -7.38 1.48 1.10
CA VAL A 76 -5.95 1.17 1.25
C VAL A 76 -5.71 0.79 2.71
N VAL A 77 -5.22 -0.42 2.94
CA VAL A 77 -4.80 -0.92 4.26
C VAL A 77 -3.28 -0.90 4.31
N GLY A 78 -2.74 -0.09 5.23
CA GLY A 78 -1.34 0.32 5.25
C GLY A 78 -1.17 1.67 4.53
N GLY A 79 -1.03 2.74 5.33
CA GLY A 79 -0.90 4.10 4.78
C GLY A 79 0.51 4.41 4.30
N GLY A 80 1.49 4.09 5.13
CA GLY A 80 2.89 4.41 4.86
C GLY A 80 3.09 5.86 4.39
N GLY A 81 3.74 6.05 3.25
CA GLY A 81 3.91 7.34 2.57
C GLY A 81 2.78 7.69 1.59
N PHE A 82 1.63 7.05 1.68
CA PHE A 82 0.44 7.33 0.86
C PHE A 82 0.68 7.24 -0.66
N ALA A 83 1.57 6.36 -1.10
CA ALA A 83 1.92 6.25 -2.51
C ALA A 83 0.75 5.73 -3.37
N VAL A 84 0.07 4.66 -2.91
CA VAL A 84 -1.12 4.12 -3.59
C VAL A 84 -2.28 5.12 -3.62
N PRO A 85 -2.64 5.81 -2.52
CA PRO A 85 -3.62 6.89 -2.55
C PRO A 85 -3.28 8.01 -3.52
N LYS A 86 -2.03 8.46 -3.57
CA LYS A 86 -1.58 9.52 -4.51
C LYS A 86 -1.73 9.10 -5.96
N LEU A 87 -1.29 7.89 -6.29
CA LEU A 87 -1.46 7.34 -7.63
C LEU A 87 -2.93 7.26 -8.02
N ALA A 88 -3.79 6.72 -7.13
CA ALA A 88 -5.23 6.61 -7.38
C ALA A 88 -5.86 7.99 -7.61
N ARG A 89 -5.52 8.99 -6.80
CA ARG A 89 -6.00 10.35 -6.96
C ARG A 89 -5.54 11.00 -8.27
N ALA A 90 -4.29 10.77 -8.66
CA ALA A 90 -3.72 11.34 -9.88
C ALA A 90 -4.32 10.71 -11.14
N SER A 91 -4.49 9.38 -11.17
CA SER A 91 -5.03 8.67 -12.34
C SER A 91 -6.54 8.79 -12.47
N ARG A 92 -7.27 8.81 -11.35
CA ARG A 92 -8.74 8.86 -11.31
C ARG A 92 -9.21 9.86 -10.25
N PRO A 93 -9.30 11.17 -10.55
CA PRO A 93 -9.61 12.23 -9.57
C PRO A 93 -10.93 12.05 -8.81
N GLU A 94 -11.92 11.39 -9.42
CA GLU A 94 -13.25 11.15 -8.81
C GLU A 94 -13.25 9.99 -7.79
N THR A 95 -12.11 9.30 -7.61
CA THR A 95 -11.99 8.17 -6.68
C THR A 95 -12.23 8.63 -5.24
N THR A 96 -13.09 7.92 -4.51
CA THR A 96 -13.16 8.04 -3.04
C THR A 96 -12.15 7.08 -2.41
N ILE A 97 -11.23 7.61 -1.60
CA ILE A 97 -10.10 6.87 -1.07
C ILE A 97 -10.14 6.89 0.46
N ASP A 98 -10.38 5.72 1.05
CA ASP A 98 -10.24 5.46 2.48
C ASP A 98 -8.86 4.84 2.74
N VAL A 99 -8.10 5.37 3.69
CA VAL A 99 -6.81 4.83 4.11
C VAL A 99 -6.89 4.42 5.57
N VAL A 100 -6.44 3.21 5.87
CA VAL A 100 -6.32 2.68 7.24
C VAL A 100 -4.87 2.52 7.59
N GLU A 101 -4.42 3.19 8.64
CA GLU A 101 -3.06 3.13 9.16
C GLU A 101 -3.10 2.97 10.68
N ILE A 102 -2.37 2.02 11.20
CA ILE A 102 -2.40 1.69 12.64
C ILE A 102 -1.60 2.71 13.47
N ASP A 103 -0.56 3.30 12.90
CA ASP A 103 0.35 4.19 13.65
C ASP A 103 0.02 5.66 13.37
N PRO A 104 -0.49 6.41 14.38
CA PRO A 104 -0.77 7.84 14.24
C PRO A 104 0.47 8.67 13.87
N LYS A 105 1.68 8.21 14.20
CA LYS A 105 2.92 8.91 13.85
C LYS A 105 3.30 8.71 12.39
N VAL A 106 2.96 7.56 11.81
CA VAL A 106 3.08 7.34 10.36
C VAL A 106 2.11 8.26 9.63
N ILE A 107 0.87 8.38 10.11
CA ILE A 107 -0.12 9.33 9.55
C ILE A 107 0.41 10.77 9.62
N ASP A 108 0.95 11.21 10.76
CA ASP A 108 1.53 12.55 10.92
C ASP A 108 2.74 12.76 9.99
N ALA A 109 3.60 11.76 9.84
CA ALA A 109 4.73 11.82 8.93
C ALA A 109 4.27 11.91 7.47
N ALA A 110 3.26 11.12 7.10
CA ALA A 110 2.69 11.13 5.75
C ALA A 110 2.08 12.51 5.40
N ARG A 111 1.32 13.10 6.30
CA ARG A 111 0.79 14.46 6.13
C ARG A 111 1.89 15.50 5.98
N ARG A 112 2.92 15.41 6.81
CA ARG A 112 3.97 16.42 6.87
C ARG A 112 4.95 16.35 5.71
N TRP A 113 5.23 15.16 5.19
CA TRP A 113 6.34 14.96 4.26
C TRP A 113 5.99 14.20 2.97
N PHE A 114 4.80 13.57 2.89
CA PHE A 114 4.42 12.71 1.76
C PHE A 114 3.12 13.12 1.07
N TYR A 115 2.62 14.33 1.34
CA TYR A 115 1.45 14.92 0.65
C TYR A 115 0.14 14.11 0.86
N ALA A 116 -0.01 13.46 2.00
CA ALA A 116 -1.15 12.58 2.27
C ALA A 116 -2.51 13.29 2.17
N ASP A 117 -2.59 14.56 2.61
CA ASP A 117 -3.84 15.35 2.59
C ASP A 117 -4.30 15.71 1.16
N GLU A 118 -3.42 15.62 0.16
CA GLU A 118 -3.77 15.81 -1.25
C GLU A 118 -4.38 14.53 -1.89
N ALA A 119 -4.21 13.37 -1.26
CA ALA A 119 -4.50 12.07 -1.82
C ALA A 119 -5.75 11.42 -1.24
N ALA A 120 -5.80 11.22 0.07
CA ALA A 120 -6.86 10.47 0.73
C ALA A 120 -8.13 11.30 0.91
N SER A 121 -9.29 10.65 0.76
CA SER A 121 -10.59 11.25 1.10
C SER A 121 -10.84 11.17 2.60
N ARG A 122 -10.47 10.05 3.23
CA ARG A 122 -10.54 9.80 4.67
C ARG A 122 -9.35 8.99 5.14
N VAL A 123 -8.86 9.30 6.33
CA VAL A 123 -7.78 8.55 7.00
C VAL A 123 -8.30 8.04 8.33
N HIS A 124 -8.17 6.74 8.54
CA HIS A 124 -8.60 6.03 9.74
C HIS A 124 -7.36 5.53 10.49
N CYS A 125 -7.19 5.99 11.75
CA CYS A 125 -6.17 5.44 12.64
C CYS A 125 -6.75 4.22 13.34
N ALA A 126 -6.48 3.02 12.79
CA ALA A 126 -7.07 1.77 13.27
C ALA A 126 -6.22 0.56 12.85
N ASP A 127 -6.41 -0.57 13.55
CA ASP A 127 -5.94 -1.88 13.07
C ASP A 127 -6.64 -2.25 11.76
N GLY A 128 -5.87 -2.79 10.80
CA GLY A 128 -6.37 -3.10 9.46
C GLY A 128 -7.42 -4.22 9.47
N LEU A 129 -7.20 -5.30 10.23
CA LEU A 129 -8.12 -6.42 10.31
C LEU A 129 -9.44 -6.01 11.00
N ASP A 130 -9.35 -5.30 12.12
CA ASP A 130 -10.54 -4.79 12.82
C ASP A 130 -11.35 -3.84 11.94
N PHE A 131 -10.68 -2.99 11.17
CA PHE A 131 -11.36 -2.07 10.26
C PHE A 131 -12.13 -2.81 9.17
N VAL A 132 -11.49 -3.76 8.45
CA VAL A 132 -12.15 -4.49 7.36
C VAL A 132 -13.31 -5.35 7.86
N ARG A 133 -13.17 -6.01 9.03
CA ARG A 133 -14.25 -6.75 9.67
C ARG A 133 -15.44 -5.85 10.01
N GLY A 134 -15.16 -4.72 10.66
CA GLY A 134 -16.18 -3.74 11.04
C GLY A 134 -16.87 -3.13 9.83
N ALA A 135 -16.15 -2.85 8.75
CA ALA A 135 -16.71 -2.33 7.51
C ALA A 135 -17.60 -3.37 6.81
N ALA A 136 -17.18 -4.64 6.76
CA ALA A 136 -17.96 -5.75 6.22
C ALA A 136 -19.28 -5.97 6.95
N LEU A 137 -19.29 -5.86 8.28
CA LEU A 137 -20.51 -5.96 9.10
C LEU A 137 -21.49 -4.80 8.84
N ARG A 138 -20.99 -3.64 8.40
CA ARG A 138 -21.82 -2.47 8.06
C ARG A 138 -22.30 -2.48 6.60
N GLY A 139 -21.93 -3.47 5.79
CA GLY A 139 -22.29 -3.56 4.38
C GLY A 139 -21.64 -2.46 3.53
N VAL A 140 -20.44 -2.01 3.91
CA VAL A 140 -19.66 -1.08 3.07
C VAL A 140 -19.10 -1.83 1.88
N GLU A 141 -19.09 -1.22 0.70
CA GLU A 141 -18.53 -1.80 -0.52
C GLU A 141 -17.38 -0.94 -1.06
N TYR A 142 -16.37 -1.63 -1.61
CA TYR A 142 -15.21 -1.05 -2.29
C TYR A 142 -14.99 -1.72 -3.65
N ASP A 143 -14.58 -0.93 -4.63
CA ASP A 143 -14.22 -1.44 -5.95
C ASP A 143 -12.78 -1.98 -5.98
N LEU A 144 -11.90 -1.43 -5.13
CA LEU A 144 -10.54 -1.91 -4.93
C LEU A 144 -10.19 -1.91 -3.44
N ILE A 145 -9.66 -3.03 -2.97
CA ILE A 145 -8.99 -3.15 -1.66
C ILE A 145 -7.50 -3.35 -1.94
N ALA A 146 -6.69 -2.35 -1.62
CA ALA A 146 -5.24 -2.39 -1.76
C ALA A 146 -4.60 -2.66 -0.39
N LEU A 147 -3.86 -3.75 -0.29
CA LEU A 147 -3.15 -4.15 0.92
C LEU A 147 -1.66 -3.85 0.75
N ASP A 148 -1.16 -2.87 1.48
CA ASP A 148 0.24 -2.44 1.48
C ASP A 148 0.73 -2.24 2.93
N ALA A 149 0.48 -3.25 3.78
CA ALA A 149 0.72 -3.20 5.21
C ALA A 149 1.87 -4.14 5.61
N PHE A 150 2.89 -3.56 6.25
CA PHE A 150 4.08 -4.24 6.69
C PHE A 150 4.39 -3.96 8.17
N SER A 151 5.03 -4.93 8.83
CA SER A 151 5.63 -4.77 10.16
C SER A 151 7.15 -4.95 10.02
N GLY A 152 7.88 -3.85 9.85
CA GLY A 152 9.28 -3.90 9.41
C GLY A 152 9.40 -4.38 7.96
N ALA A 153 10.10 -5.49 7.73
CA ALA A 153 10.25 -6.10 6.39
C ALA A 153 9.13 -7.11 6.07
N ASP A 154 8.35 -7.52 7.07
CA ASP A 154 7.40 -8.61 6.93
C ASP A 154 5.97 -8.10 6.64
N PRO A 155 5.24 -8.72 5.70
CA PRO A 155 3.81 -8.47 5.52
C PRO A 155 3.02 -8.83 6.80
N VAL A 156 1.92 -8.11 7.05
CA VAL A 156 1.09 -8.33 8.24
C VAL A 156 0.26 -9.61 8.08
N ALA A 157 0.66 -10.68 8.74
CA ALA A 157 0.07 -12.02 8.59
C ALA A 157 -1.44 -12.08 8.90
N SER A 158 -1.95 -11.26 9.83
CA SER A 158 -3.38 -11.22 10.15
C SER A 158 -4.25 -10.75 8.97
N LEU A 159 -3.68 -10.01 8.02
CA LEU A 159 -4.36 -9.54 6.81
C LEU A 159 -4.37 -10.57 5.67
N ALA A 160 -3.64 -11.68 5.81
CA ALA A 160 -3.59 -12.77 4.83
C ALA A 160 -4.40 -14.00 5.25
N GLY A 161 -4.90 -14.03 6.49
CA GLY A 161 -5.65 -15.17 7.01
C GLY A 161 -7.08 -15.30 6.46
N PRO A 162 -7.71 -16.47 6.62
CA PRO A 162 -9.07 -16.77 6.11
C PRO A 162 -10.12 -15.75 6.57
N GLU A 163 -10.03 -15.28 7.80
CA GLU A 163 -10.95 -14.28 8.36
C GLU A 163 -10.89 -12.94 7.62
N ALA A 164 -9.68 -12.49 7.30
CA ALA A 164 -9.48 -11.27 6.52
C ALA A 164 -9.99 -11.44 5.08
N VAL A 165 -9.67 -12.57 4.45
CA VAL A 165 -10.12 -12.91 3.09
C VAL A 165 -11.65 -12.98 3.00
N ASP A 166 -12.33 -13.56 3.99
CA ASP A 166 -13.77 -13.54 4.07
C ASP A 166 -14.35 -12.12 4.23
N ALA A 167 -13.67 -11.25 4.97
CA ALA A 167 -14.08 -9.86 5.09
C ALA A 167 -13.88 -9.10 3.76
N TYR A 168 -12.77 -9.32 3.05
CA TYR A 168 -12.56 -8.73 1.72
C TYR A 168 -13.65 -9.12 0.74
N ALA A 169 -14.00 -10.41 0.68
CA ALA A 169 -15.05 -10.88 -0.21
C ALA A 169 -16.43 -10.27 0.05
N ARG A 170 -16.72 -9.90 1.31
CA ARG A 170 -17.95 -9.17 1.67
C ARG A 170 -17.89 -7.67 1.39
N LEU A 171 -16.68 -7.11 1.34
CA LEU A 171 -16.43 -5.69 1.08
C LEU A 171 -16.34 -5.35 -0.40
N LEU A 172 -16.07 -6.34 -1.26
CA LEU A 172 -15.93 -6.09 -2.68
C LEU A 172 -17.28 -5.88 -3.35
N ALA A 173 -17.38 -4.78 -4.08
CA ALA A 173 -18.43 -4.56 -5.06
C ALA A 173 -18.32 -5.59 -6.20
N PRO A 174 -19.40 -5.90 -6.92
CA PRO A 174 -19.35 -6.77 -8.10
C PRO A 174 -18.35 -6.27 -9.14
N GLY A 175 -17.41 -7.13 -9.54
CA GLY A 175 -16.30 -6.79 -10.44
C GLY A 175 -15.15 -6.03 -9.79
N GLY A 176 -15.16 -5.92 -8.46
CA GLY A 176 -14.07 -5.35 -7.68
C GLY A 176 -12.88 -6.30 -7.52
N ALA A 177 -11.78 -5.78 -6.95
CA ALA A 177 -10.57 -6.55 -6.75
C ALA A 177 -9.94 -6.32 -5.37
N VAL A 178 -9.31 -7.36 -4.81
CA VAL A 178 -8.27 -7.26 -3.78
C VAL A 178 -6.92 -7.32 -4.47
N ALA A 179 -6.01 -6.42 -4.12
CA ALA A 179 -4.64 -6.45 -4.58
C ALA A 179 -3.72 -6.27 -3.36
N ALA A 180 -2.74 -7.15 -3.19
CA ALA A 180 -1.86 -7.17 -2.04
C ALA A 180 -0.40 -7.11 -2.47
N ASN A 181 0.36 -6.17 -1.91
CA ASN A 181 1.81 -6.15 -2.02
C ASN A 181 2.40 -7.24 -1.11
N VAL A 182 3.19 -8.12 -1.68
CA VAL A 182 3.89 -9.21 -0.99
C VAL A 182 5.34 -9.20 -1.41
N VAL A 183 6.23 -9.43 -0.46
CA VAL A 183 7.67 -9.59 -0.67
C VAL A 183 8.09 -11.02 -0.34
N THR A 184 9.20 -11.47 -0.92
CA THR A 184 9.79 -12.80 -0.67
C THR A 184 11.21 -12.66 -0.12
N PRO A 185 11.37 -12.28 1.17
CA PRO A 185 12.67 -12.01 1.76
C PRO A 185 13.61 -13.23 1.62
N GLY A 186 14.80 -13.01 1.04
CA GLY A 186 15.76 -14.09 0.81
C GLY A 186 15.23 -15.24 -0.07
N GLY A 187 14.19 -15.00 -0.87
CA GLY A 187 13.54 -16.00 -1.73
C GLY A 187 12.53 -16.90 -1.02
N ASP A 188 12.19 -16.64 0.24
CA ASP A 188 11.13 -17.39 0.94
C ASP A 188 9.74 -16.95 0.48
N ALA A 189 9.09 -17.79 -0.29
CA ALA A 189 7.75 -17.59 -0.83
C ALA A 189 6.64 -18.24 0.02
N THR A 190 6.91 -18.63 1.26
CA THR A 190 5.92 -19.34 2.10
C THR A 190 4.70 -18.46 2.34
N PHE A 191 4.90 -17.23 2.82
CA PHE A 191 3.79 -16.29 3.05
C PHE A 191 2.98 -16.01 1.77
N LEU A 192 3.66 -15.83 0.64
CA LEU A 192 3.01 -15.59 -0.65
C LEU A 192 2.09 -16.76 -1.03
N ARG A 193 2.58 -18.01 -0.92
CA ARG A 193 1.79 -19.20 -1.24
C ARG A 193 0.60 -19.36 -0.31
N ASP A 194 0.81 -19.22 1.00
CA ASP A 194 -0.26 -19.34 1.99
C ASP A 194 -1.36 -18.31 1.76
N PHE A 195 -1.00 -17.08 1.41
CA PHE A 195 -1.96 -16.03 1.10
C PHE A 195 -2.67 -16.27 -0.23
N GLN A 196 -1.95 -16.75 -1.26
CA GLN A 196 -2.56 -17.12 -2.54
C GLN A 196 -3.58 -18.23 -2.35
N ASP A 197 -3.25 -19.29 -1.60
CA ASP A 197 -4.16 -20.39 -1.29
C ASP A 197 -5.41 -19.90 -0.54
N ALA A 198 -5.24 -18.98 0.43
CA ALA A 198 -6.37 -18.39 1.14
C ALA A 198 -7.28 -17.57 0.21
N LEU A 199 -6.73 -16.81 -0.73
CA LEU A 199 -7.52 -16.08 -1.73
C LEU A 199 -8.23 -17.03 -2.69
N GLU A 200 -7.56 -18.07 -3.19
CA GLU A 200 -8.13 -19.05 -4.12
C GLU A 200 -9.21 -19.93 -3.47
N ALA A 201 -9.19 -20.10 -2.16
CA ALA A 201 -10.28 -20.73 -1.42
C ALA A 201 -11.58 -19.92 -1.43
N ARG A 202 -11.53 -18.62 -1.74
CA ARG A 202 -12.67 -17.70 -1.64
C ARG A 202 -13.02 -17.00 -2.96
N PHE A 203 -12.04 -16.80 -3.83
CA PHE A 203 -12.17 -16.16 -5.13
C PHE A 203 -11.90 -17.16 -6.26
N PRO A 204 -12.47 -16.96 -7.47
CA PRO A 204 -12.28 -17.91 -8.57
C PRO A 204 -10.82 -18.11 -9.00
N ARG A 205 -9.98 -17.08 -8.78
CA ARG A 205 -8.56 -17.09 -9.15
C ARG A 205 -7.81 -16.00 -8.41
N ALA A 206 -6.57 -16.28 -8.02
CA ALA A 206 -5.57 -15.29 -7.62
C ALA A 206 -4.47 -15.22 -8.69
N GLU A 207 -4.19 -14.01 -9.16
CA GLU A 207 -3.16 -13.72 -10.16
C GLU A 207 -1.94 -13.12 -9.46
N LEU A 208 -0.74 -13.58 -9.83
CA LEU A 208 0.52 -13.07 -9.31
C LEU A 208 1.23 -12.25 -10.38
N VAL A 209 1.59 -11.01 -10.05
CA VAL A 209 2.34 -10.09 -10.89
C VAL A 209 3.67 -9.78 -10.22
N CYS A 210 4.78 -10.11 -10.88
CA CYS A 210 6.11 -9.70 -10.44
C CYS A 210 6.32 -8.21 -10.72
N CYS A 211 6.84 -7.48 -9.73
CA CYS A 211 7.09 -6.04 -9.80
C CYS A 211 8.58 -5.79 -9.50
N PRO A 212 9.48 -6.07 -10.45
CA PRO A 212 10.91 -5.90 -10.25
C PRO A 212 11.24 -4.40 -10.09
N ASP A 213 12.10 -4.09 -9.14
CA ASP A 213 12.51 -2.71 -8.84
C ASP A 213 14.04 -2.67 -8.64
N ASP A 214 14.77 -3.04 -9.71
CA ASP A 214 16.22 -3.23 -9.73
C ASP A 214 17.01 -2.03 -9.19
N ASP A 215 16.43 -0.83 -9.29
CA ASP A 215 17.07 0.42 -8.84
C ASP A 215 16.96 0.68 -7.33
N TRP A 216 16.04 0.01 -6.63
CA TRP A 216 15.65 0.39 -5.27
C TRP A 216 15.67 -0.72 -4.21
N ALA A 217 15.48 -1.96 -4.61
CA ALA A 217 15.29 -3.07 -3.68
C ALA A 217 16.20 -4.26 -4.00
N ALA A 218 16.62 -4.98 -2.97
CA ALA A 218 17.33 -6.25 -3.11
C ALA A 218 16.40 -7.43 -3.36
N ASP A 219 15.12 -7.30 -2.94
CA ASP A 219 14.09 -8.32 -3.10
C ASP A 219 12.97 -7.81 -4.00
N ASP A 220 12.40 -8.71 -4.81
CA ASP A 220 11.26 -8.38 -5.68
C ASP A 220 9.97 -8.23 -4.87
N ASN A 221 9.19 -7.22 -5.24
CA ASN A 221 7.79 -7.11 -4.84
C ASN A 221 6.91 -7.91 -5.81
N TYR A 222 5.87 -8.50 -5.26
CA TYR A 222 4.81 -9.16 -6.02
C TYR A 222 3.47 -8.53 -5.68
N LEU A 223 2.63 -8.35 -6.68
CA LEU A 223 1.24 -7.99 -6.47
C LEU A 223 0.37 -9.24 -6.66
N LEU A 224 -0.27 -9.68 -5.59
CA LEU A 224 -1.22 -10.78 -5.59
C LEU A 224 -2.63 -10.19 -5.73
N ILE A 225 -3.38 -10.59 -6.78
CA ILE A 225 -4.65 -9.96 -7.18
C ILE A 225 -5.75 -11.02 -7.23
N ALA A 226 -6.83 -10.81 -6.49
CA ALA A 226 -8.05 -11.61 -6.60
C ALA A 226 -9.25 -10.73 -6.99
N ARG A 227 -10.18 -11.27 -7.79
CA ARG A 227 -11.34 -10.54 -8.32
C ARG A 227 -12.65 -11.22 -7.92
N ALA A 228 -13.66 -10.38 -7.57
CA ALA A 228 -15.02 -10.82 -7.26
C ALA A 228 -15.85 -11.11 -8.51
#